data_35041b0a48ad1a77d83973fbf394a2f6
#
_entry.id   35041b0a48ad1a77d83973fbf394a2f6
#
_cell.length_a   1.000
_cell.length_b   1.000
_cell.length_c   1.000
_cell.angle_alpha   90.00
_cell.angle_beta   90.00
_cell.angle_gamma   90.00
#
_symmetry.space_group_name_H-M   'P 1'
#
loop_
_entity.id
_entity.type
_entity.pdbx_description
1 polymer ?
#
loop_
_entity_poly.entity_id
_entity_poly.type
_entity_poly.pdbx_seq_one_letter_code
_entity_poly.pdbx_strand_id
1 'polypeptide(L)'
;MSSEQLNQDFIIVVDKLTKRYGEVAAVDNVSFTVKRGEIFGFLGPNGAGKTTTVRILTGVIEPDGGSALISGRRAGSLQAKQVAGVVPEMANAYADLSGWNNLMFIAELYGISSREARRRSESLLQALGLQQRRNDTVKAYSKGMKQRLILCMALVSDPAVLFLDEPTSGLDVQSARMMKNMLRDLNSGGKTIFLTTHDMDEANELCDRVAIINQGRIATIERPEKLKMAVSVMHSVEVSFADAVSPEALGDLPGVKKVDKAGDKYRLYTDAPGDLIIALSNYSSNAGLKIVSLNTLYPSLEDAFVALTEKEAEHA
;
A
#
# COMPACT_ATOMS: atom_id res chain seq x y z
N MET A 1 13.75 15.60 21.02
CA MET A 1 14.68 14.55 20.55
C MET A 1 15.83 15.25 19.84
N SER A 2 17.09 14.84 20.08
CA SER A 2 18.21 15.39 19.34
C SER A 2 18.16 14.92 17.87
N SER A 3 18.76 15.70 16.95
CA SER A 3 18.84 15.30 15.53
C SER A 3 19.54 13.95 15.31
N GLU A 4 20.43 13.55 16.19
CA GLU A 4 21.10 12.24 16.16
C GLU A 4 20.17 11.09 16.58
N GLN A 5 19.30 11.28 17.55
CA GLN A 5 18.29 10.28 17.95
C GLN A 5 17.22 10.08 16.87
N LEU A 6 16.78 11.16 16.20
CA LEU A 6 15.87 11.08 15.05
C LEU A 6 16.48 10.25 13.90
N ASN A 7 17.77 10.35 13.63
CA ASN A 7 18.45 9.61 12.57
C ASN A 7 18.70 8.12 12.90
N GLN A 8 18.68 7.73 14.18
CA GLN A 8 18.86 6.32 14.57
C GLN A 8 17.55 5.53 14.42
N ASP A 9 16.41 6.12 14.79
CA ASP A 9 15.13 5.42 14.81
C ASP A 9 14.41 5.49 13.45
N PHE A 10 14.59 6.58 12.70
CA PHE A 10 13.88 6.81 11.44
C PHE A 10 14.83 6.73 10.23
N ILE A 11 14.39 5.99 9.20
CA ILE A 11 15.14 5.89 7.94
C ILE A 11 14.68 6.95 6.93
N ILE A 12 13.43 7.39 7.01
CA ILE A 12 12.88 8.49 6.21
C ILE A 12 12.37 9.57 7.15
N VAL A 13 12.77 10.82 6.92
CA VAL A 13 12.25 12.00 7.63
C VAL A 13 11.87 13.03 6.58
N VAL A 14 10.62 13.45 6.58
CA VAL A 14 10.08 14.44 5.66
C VAL A 14 9.50 15.60 6.48
N ASP A 15 9.92 16.82 6.15
CA ASP A 15 9.46 18.03 6.82
C ASP A 15 8.96 19.07 5.82
N LYS A 16 7.67 19.38 5.89
CA LYS A 16 6.96 20.41 5.12
C LYS A 16 7.21 20.35 3.62
N LEU A 17 7.29 19.14 3.08
CA LEU A 17 7.58 18.89 1.68
C LEU A 17 6.48 19.51 0.80
N THR A 18 6.90 20.28 -0.22
CA THR A 18 5.98 20.96 -1.13
C THR A 18 6.45 20.82 -2.56
N LYS A 19 5.50 20.54 -3.48
CA LYS A 19 5.72 20.50 -4.92
C LYS A 19 4.52 21.03 -5.69
N ARG A 20 4.76 21.96 -6.57
CA ARG A 20 3.72 22.54 -7.42
C ARG A 20 4.02 22.28 -8.90
N TYR A 21 2.97 22.14 -9.68
CA TYR A 21 3.00 22.12 -11.13
C TYR A 21 2.01 23.19 -11.63
N GLY A 22 2.54 24.35 -11.99
CA GLY A 22 1.72 25.53 -12.25
C GLY A 22 0.90 25.92 -11.02
N GLU A 23 -0.42 26.01 -11.17
CA GLU A 23 -1.35 26.35 -10.09
C GLU A 23 -1.63 25.17 -9.15
N VAL A 24 -1.34 23.93 -9.57
CA VAL A 24 -1.68 22.72 -8.80
C VAL A 24 -0.58 22.40 -7.80
N ALA A 25 -0.92 22.35 -6.52
CA ALA A 25 -0.06 21.82 -5.46
C ALA A 25 -0.19 20.29 -5.41
N ALA A 26 0.72 19.58 -6.06
CA ALA A 26 0.72 18.11 -6.07
C ALA A 26 1.17 17.51 -4.73
N VAL A 27 2.00 18.24 -3.97
CA VAL A 27 2.39 17.93 -2.58
C VAL A 27 2.38 19.26 -1.85
N ASP A 28 1.62 19.35 -0.74
CA ASP A 28 1.39 20.56 -0.01
C ASP A 28 1.68 20.39 1.49
N ASN A 29 2.83 20.87 1.91
CA ASN A 29 3.27 20.91 3.32
C ASN A 29 3.24 19.53 4.01
N VAL A 30 3.65 18.47 3.29
CA VAL A 30 3.62 17.09 3.77
C VAL A 30 4.78 16.82 4.73
N SER A 31 4.47 16.28 5.92
CA SER A 31 5.47 15.90 6.94
C SER A 31 5.17 14.51 7.49
N PHE A 32 6.17 13.63 7.51
CA PHE A 32 6.06 12.30 8.10
C PHE A 32 7.43 11.68 8.39
N THR A 33 7.43 10.60 9.14
CA THR A 33 8.61 9.79 9.41
C THR A 33 8.32 8.31 9.20
N VAL A 34 9.33 7.55 8.75
CA VAL A 34 9.28 6.09 8.62
C VAL A 34 10.38 5.47 9.46
N LYS A 35 10.02 4.50 10.29
CA LYS A 35 10.97 3.77 11.14
C LYS A 35 11.77 2.75 10.34
N ARG A 36 12.95 2.38 10.86
CA ARG A 36 13.72 1.27 10.29
C ARG A 36 12.97 -0.04 10.46
N GLY A 37 12.95 -0.86 9.40
CA GLY A 37 12.23 -2.15 9.38
C GLY A 37 10.71 -2.03 9.34
N GLU A 38 10.15 -0.84 9.06
CA GLU A 38 8.71 -0.60 8.94
C GLU A 38 8.26 -0.81 7.49
N ILE A 39 7.07 -1.38 7.29
CA ILE A 39 6.32 -1.26 6.04
C ILE A 39 5.37 -0.06 6.20
N PHE A 40 5.68 1.03 5.51
CA PHE A 40 4.91 2.26 5.55
C PHE A 40 4.13 2.46 4.25
N GLY A 41 2.81 2.51 4.37
CA GLY A 41 1.89 2.73 3.24
C GLY A 41 1.59 4.21 3.04
N PHE A 42 1.58 4.64 1.78
CA PHE A 42 1.16 5.99 1.37
C PHE A 42 -0.10 5.84 0.51
N LEU A 43 -1.26 5.93 1.16
CA LEU A 43 -2.57 5.53 0.63
C LEU A 43 -3.36 6.75 0.16
N GLY A 44 -3.92 6.68 -1.04
CA GLY A 44 -4.78 7.74 -1.55
C GLY A 44 -5.22 7.50 -2.99
N PRO A 45 -6.19 8.29 -3.49
CA PRO A 45 -6.68 8.15 -4.85
C PRO A 45 -5.63 8.54 -5.89
N ASN A 46 -5.94 8.29 -7.16
CA ASN A 46 -5.11 8.77 -8.25
C ASN A 46 -5.07 10.31 -8.26
N GLY A 47 -3.89 10.88 -8.46
CA GLY A 47 -3.69 12.33 -8.39
C GLY A 47 -3.50 12.91 -6.98
N ALA A 48 -3.57 12.11 -5.91
CA ALA A 48 -3.39 12.59 -4.54
C ALA A 48 -1.97 13.08 -4.19
N GLY A 49 -0.97 12.85 -5.06
CA GLY A 49 0.43 13.26 -4.83
C GLY A 49 1.38 12.12 -4.47
N LYS A 50 0.93 10.85 -4.47
CA LYS A 50 1.72 9.66 -4.10
C LYS A 50 3.00 9.53 -4.92
N THR A 51 2.88 9.38 -6.24
CA THR A 51 4.02 9.24 -7.17
C THR A 51 4.94 10.46 -7.14
N THR A 52 4.38 11.67 -7.00
CA THR A 52 5.18 12.90 -6.85
C THR A 52 6.05 12.84 -5.60
N THR A 53 5.50 12.42 -4.48
CA THR A 53 6.25 12.24 -3.23
C THR A 53 7.38 11.21 -3.39
N VAL A 54 7.09 10.03 -3.97
CA VAL A 54 8.12 9.01 -4.26
C VAL A 54 9.23 9.59 -5.15
N ARG A 55 8.90 10.33 -6.21
CA ARG A 55 9.88 10.94 -7.12
C ARG A 55 10.77 11.95 -6.42
N ILE A 56 10.27 12.71 -5.46
CA ILE A 56 11.08 13.62 -4.64
C ILE A 56 12.00 12.82 -3.72
N LEU A 57 11.49 11.84 -2.99
CA LEU A 57 12.26 11.03 -2.05
C LEU A 57 13.40 10.27 -2.74
N THR A 58 13.16 9.81 -3.97
CA THR A 58 14.15 9.08 -4.78
C THR A 58 15.06 10.02 -5.60
N GLY A 59 14.81 11.33 -5.56
CA GLY A 59 15.62 12.34 -6.24
C GLY A 59 15.48 12.33 -7.75
N VAL A 60 14.29 11.97 -8.26
CA VAL A 60 13.90 12.11 -9.67
C VAL A 60 13.48 13.54 -9.97
N ILE A 61 12.83 14.21 -9.01
CA ILE A 61 12.45 15.62 -9.07
C ILE A 61 12.85 16.33 -7.78
N GLU A 62 13.13 17.63 -7.86
CA GLU A 62 13.41 18.48 -6.71
C GLU A 62 12.10 19.04 -6.13
N PRO A 63 11.97 19.16 -4.79
CA PRO A 63 10.85 19.84 -4.16
C PRO A 63 10.98 21.36 -4.34
N ASP A 64 9.86 22.07 -4.24
CA ASP A 64 9.83 23.54 -4.27
C ASP A 64 9.98 24.12 -2.84
N GLY A 65 9.70 23.32 -1.80
CA GLY A 65 9.88 23.69 -0.41
C GLY A 65 9.97 22.47 0.51
N GLY A 66 10.41 22.72 1.74
CA GLY A 66 10.62 21.69 2.73
C GLY A 66 11.88 20.87 2.54
N SER A 67 11.99 19.76 3.23
CA SER A 67 13.15 18.87 3.15
C SER A 67 12.78 17.41 3.34
N ALA A 68 13.62 16.50 2.81
CA ALA A 68 13.52 15.06 3.04
C ALA A 68 14.91 14.45 3.26
N LEU A 69 15.00 13.56 4.23
CA LEU A 69 16.21 12.80 4.55
C LEU A 69 15.94 11.31 4.40
N ILE A 70 16.87 10.61 3.76
CA ILE A 70 16.89 9.14 3.64
C ILE A 70 18.14 8.63 4.35
N SER A 71 17.97 7.88 5.43
CA SER A 71 19.06 7.41 6.29
C SER A 71 20.01 8.56 6.73
N GLY A 72 19.41 9.71 7.11
CA GLY A 72 20.11 10.91 7.54
C GLY A 72 20.78 11.71 6.41
N ARG A 73 20.56 11.36 5.14
CA ARG A 73 21.15 12.03 3.96
C ARG A 73 20.04 12.73 3.16
N ARG A 74 20.34 13.91 2.63
CA ARG A 74 19.36 14.65 1.79
C ARG A 74 18.85 13.73 0.67
N ALA A 75 17.54 13.63 0.53
CA ALA A 75 16.89 12.94 -0.58
C ALA A 75 17.43 13.45 -1.93
N GLY A 76 17.62 12.55 -2.89
CA GLY A 76 18.22 12.89 -4.19
C GLY A 76 19.75 12.94 -4.20
N SER A 77 20.43 13.02 -3.05
CA SER A 77 21.91 12.92 -3.01
C SER A 77 22.39 11.54 -3.44
N LEU A 78 23.62 11.46 -3.96
CA LEU A 78 24.22 10.19 -4.36
C LEU A 78 24.24 9.17 -3.20
N GLN A 79 24.58 9.64 -1.98
CA GLN A 79 24.60 8.80 -0.80
C GLN A 79 23.21 8.28 -0.38
N ALA A 80 22.15 9.07 -0.59
CA ALA A 80 20.78 8.64 -0.38
C ALA A 80 20.34 7.59 -1.41
N LYS A 81 20.71 7.80 -2.69
CA LYS A 81 20.43 6.85 -3.78
C LYS A 81 21.12 5.50 -3.59
N GLN A 82 22.32 5.47 -2.99
CA GLN A 82 23.05 4.22 -2.72
C GLN A 82 22.37 3.32 -1.69
N VAL A 83 21.56 3.88 -0.80
CA VAL A 83 20.86 3.11 0.25
C VAL A 83 19.38 2.87 -0.08
N ALA A 84 18.91 3.33 -1.24
CA ALA A 84 17.54 3.25 -1.71
C ALA A 84 17.42 2.33 -2.94
N GLY A 85 16.47 1.43 -2.92
CA GLY A 85 16.01 0.69 -4.11
C GLY A 85 14.66 1.25 -4.55
N VAL A 86 14.43 1.34 -5.85
CA VAL A 86 13.21 1.95 -6.40
C VAL A 86 12.53 1.00 -7.38
N VAL A 87 11.24 0.76 -7.18
CA VAL A 87 10.36 0.05 -8.10
C VAL A 87 9.27 1.04 -8.51
N PRO A 88 9.39 1.72 -9.65
CA PRO A 88 8.38 2.66 -10.12
C PRO A 88 7.15 1.92 -10.67
N GLU A 89 6.00 2.60 -10.69
CA GLU A 89 4.73 2.08 -11.21
C GLU A 89 4.88 1.58 -12.66
N MET A 90 5.48 2.42 -13.53
CA MET A 90 5.78 2.07 -14.91
C MET A 90 7.24 1.66 -15.04
N ALA A 91 7.54 0.48 -14.53
CA ALA A 91 8.89 0.00 -14.51
C ALA A 91 9.25 -0.70 -15.82
N ASN A 92 10.29 -0.22 -16.46
CA ASN A 92 10.80 -0.81 -17.70
C ASN A 92 12.19 -1.42 -17.46
N ALA A 93 12.22 -2.76 -17.41
CA ALA A 93 13.46 -3.47 -17.66
C ALA A 93 13.84 -3.35 -19.16
N TYR A 94 15.11 -3.45 -19.48
CA TYR A 94 15.57 -3.49 -20.87
C TYR A 94 15.02 -4.73 -21.56
N ALA A 95 14.03 -4.52 -22.42
CA ALA A 95 13.20 -5.59 -22.97
C ALA A 95 13.97 -6.56 -23.87
N ASP A 96 15.02 -6.05 -24.55
CA ASP A 96 15.88 -6.83 -25.46
C ASP A 96 16.99 -7.59 -24.72
N LEU A 97 17.23 -7.29 -23.46
CA LEU A 97 18.16 -8.03 -22.62
C LEU A 97 17.45 -9.18 -21.90
N SER A 98 18.24 -10.19 -21.51
CA SER A 98 17.75 -11.24 -20.61
C SER A 98 17.56 -10.71 -19.20
N GLY A 99 16.78 -11.44 -18.37
CA GLY A 99 16.64 -11.09 -16.93
C GLY A 99 18.00 -11.03 -16.24
N TRP A 100 18.90 -11.97 -16.55
CA TRP A 100 20.28 -11.98 -16.06
C TRP A 100 21.06 -10.73 -16.44
N ASN A 101 21.04 -10.35 -17.71
CA ASN A 101 21.80 -9.19 -18.21
C ASN A 101 21.25 -7.88 -17.67
N ASN A 102 19.94 -7.77 -17.44
CA ASN A 102 19.36 -6.63 -16.74
C ASN A 102 19.96 -6.46 -15.34
N LEU A 103 20.04 -7.54 -14.55
CA LEU A 103 20.61 -7.50 -13.20
C LEU A 103 22.10 -7.16 -13.21
N MET A 104 22.87 -7.78 -14.09
CA MET A 104 24.31 -7.51 -14.22
C MET A 104 24.58 -6.07 -14.59
N PHE A 105 23.77 -5.51 -15.51
CA PHE A 105 23.88 -4.12 -15.93
C PHE A 105 23.59 -3.13 -14.78
N ILE A 106 22.51 -3.38 -14.02
CA ILE A 106 22.18 -2.52 -12.87
C ILE A 106 23.25 -2.65 -11.76
N ALA A 107 23.75 -3.84 -11.51
CA ALA A 107 24.83 -4.05 -10.53
C ALA A 107 26.10 -3.27 -10.92
N GLU A 108 26.44 -3.22 -12.20
CA GLU A 108 27.56 -2.44 -12.73
C GLU A 108 27.37 -0.94 -12.50
N LEU A 109 26.15 -0.41 -12.77
CA LEU A 109 25.83 1.01 -12.52
C LEU A 109 25.96 1.40 -11.04
N TYR A 110 25.72 0.46 -10.11
CA TYR A 110 25.94 0.66 -8.68
C TYR A 110 27.41 0.41 -8.25
N GLY A 111 28.31 0.10 -9.18
CA GLY A 111 29.72 -0.14 -8.91
C GLY A 111 29.98 -1.46 -8.14
N ILE A 112 29.06 -2.42 -8.23
CA ILE A 112 29.20 -3.73 -7.57
C ILE A 112 30.17 -4.59 -8.38
N SER A 113 31.13 -5.22 -7.69
CA SER A 113 32.10 -6.10 -8.37
C SER A 113 31.39 -7.25 -9.09
N SER A 114 31.91 -7.67 -10.26
CA SER A 114 31.29 -8.73 -11.07
C SER A 114 31.09 -10.04 -10.31
N ARG A 115 31.96 -10.38 -9.35
CA ARG A 115 31.82 -11.57 -8.50
C ARG A 115 30.60 -11.44 -7.59
N GLU A 116 30.46 -10.32 -6.91
CA GLU A 116 29.36 -10.06 -5.98
C GLU A 116 28.03 -9.86 -6.74
N ALA A 117 28.06 -9.18 -7.88
CA ALA A 117 26.91 -9.02 -8.78
C ALA A 117 26.34 -10.38 -9.21
N ARG A 118 27.19 -11.33 -9.62
CA ARG A 118 26.76 -12.69 -9.98
C ARG A 118 26.13 -13.39 -8.79
N ARG A 119 26.77 -13.39 -7.62
CA ARG A 119 26.27 -14.04 -6.41
C ARG A 119 24.89 -13.50 -6.01
N ARG A 120 24.74 -12.17 -5.97
CA ARG A 120 23.47 -11.51 -5.61
C ARG A 120 22.37 -11.79 -6.66
N SER A 121 22.71 -11.67 -7.93
CA SER A 121 21.75 -11.90 -9.02
C SER A 121 21.23 -13.33 -9.03
N GLU A 122 22.08 -14.34 -8.81
CA GLU A 122 21.65 -15.74 -8.69
C GLU A 122 20.68 -15.94 -7.53
N SER A 123 21.05 -15.43 -6.36
CA SER A 123 20.23 -15.52 -5.15
C SER A 123 18.87 -14.83 -5.33
N LEU A 124 18.85 -13.62 -5.90
CA LEU A 124 17.61 -12.85 -6.15
C LEU A 124 16.70 -13.53 -7.17
N LEU A 125 17.26 -13.99 -8.29
CA LEU A 125 16.48 -14.71 -9.32
C LEU A 125 15.89 -16.01 -8.78
N GLN A 126 16.61 -16.71 -7.92
CA GLN A 126 16.11 -17.90 -7.25
C GLN A 126 15.00 -17.56 -6.25
N ALA A 127 15.23 -16.59 -5.36
CA ALA A 127 14.26 -16.18 -4.34
C ALA A 127 12.96 -15.65 -4.94
N LEU A 128 13.06 -14.94 -6.08
CA LEU A 128 11.90 -14.34 -6.76
C LEU A 128 11.32 -15.22 -7.89
N GLY A 129 11.75 -16.51 -7.98
CA GLY A 129 11.18 -17.50 -8.88
C GLY A 129 11.43 -17.24 -10.37
N LEU A 130 12.55 -16.60 -10.71
CA LEU A 130 12.93 -16.27 -12.09
C LEU A 130 14.15 -17.06 -12.60
N GLN A 131 14.71 -17.95 -11.78
CA GLN A 131 15.96 -18.68 -12.08
C GLN A 131 15.90 -19.46 -13.40
N GLN A 132 14.80 -20.17 -13.66
CA GLN A 132 14.65 -20.97 -14.87
C GLN A 132 14.51 -20.15 -16.15
N ARG A 133 14.06 -18.90 -16.01
CA ARG A 133 13.80 -17.98 -17.12
C ARG A 133 14.87 -16.89 -17.24
N ARG A 134 15.95 -16.97 -16.46
CA ARG A 134 16.98 -15.90 -16.33
C ARG A 134 17.64 -15.50 -17.65
N ASN A 135 17.75 -16.45 -18.59
CA ASN A 135 18.38 -16.23 -19.89
C ASN A 135 17.40 -15.79 -20.99
N ASP A 136 16.09 -15.86 -20.72
CA ASP A 136 15.09 -15.41 -21.68
C ASP A 136 15.07 -13.89 -21.75
N THR A 137 14.78 -13.34 -22.92
CA THR A 137 14.60 -11.90 -23.09
C THR A 137 13.38 -11.42 -22.30
N VAL A 138 13.47 -10.24 -21.71
CA VAL A 138 12.37 -9.66 -20.91
C VAL A 138 11.10 -9.41 -21.74
N LYS A 139 11.22 -9.31 -23.06
CA LYS A 139 10.05 -9.29 -23.98
C LYS A 139 9.13 -10.49 -23.77
N ALA A 140 9.69 -11.67 -23.52
CA ALA A 140 8.95 -12.92 -23.31
C ALA A 140 8.39 -13.09 -21.88
N TYR A 141 8.66 -12.15 -20.98
CA TYR A 141 8.17 -12.22 -19.60
C TYR A 141 6.71 -11.77 -19.50
N SER A 142 5.93 -12.46 -18.66
CA SER A 142 4.61 -11.97 -18.23
C SER A 142 4.75 -10.67 -17.43
N LYS A 143 3.64 -9.94 -17.22
CA LYS A 143 3.64 -8.70 -16.40
C LYS A 143 4.19 -8.97 -14.99
N GLY A 144 3.73 -10.04 -14.33
CA GLY A 144 4.21 -10.44 -13.01
C GLY A 144 5.68 -10.84 -12.98
N MET A 145 6.21 -11.49 -14.04
CA MET A 145 7.64 -11.76 -14.16
C MET A 145 8.46 -10.49 -14.32
N LYS A 146 7.98 -9.53 -15.13
CA LYS A 146 8.63 -8.22 -15.28
C LYS A 146 8.69 -7.49 -13.95
N GLN A 147 7.58 -7.44 -13.21
CA GLN A 147 7.51 -6.78 -11.91
C GLN A 147 8.50 -7.40 -10.91
N ARG A 148 8.58 -8.73 -10.84
CA ARG A 148 9.56 -9.43 -10.00
C ARG A 148 11.00 -9.16 -10.42
N LEU A 149 11.28 -9.08 -11.72
CA LEU A 149 12.61 -8.73 -12.21
C LEU A 149 13.02 -7.32 -11.78
N ILE A 150 12.09 -6.36 -11.84
CA ILE A 150 12.36 -4.98 -11.42
C ILE A 150 12.61 -4.91 -9.91
N LEU A 151 11.88 -5.71 -9.13
CA LEU A 151 12.17 -5.86 -7.70
C LEU A 151 13.59 -6.46 -7.49
N CYS A 152 14.01 -7.47 -8.28
CA CYS A 152 15.39 -7.97 -8.26
C CYS A 152 16.39 -6.85 -8.57
N MET A 153 16.12 -6.03 -9.59
CA MET A 153 16.98 -4.91 -9.98
C MET A 153 17.11 -3.87 -8.87
N ALA A 154 16.01 -3.56 -8.17
CA ALA A 154 16.02 -2.66 -7.02
C ALA A 154 16.79 -3.23 -5.82
N LEU A 155 16.80 -4.55 -5.66
CA LEU A 155 17.44 -5.26 -4.54
C LEU A 155 18.94 -5.57 -4.75
N VAL A 156 19.44 -5.53 -5.99
CA VAL A 156 20.81 -5.99 -6.31
C VAL A 156 21.89 -5.17 -5.58
N SER A 157 21.62 -3.89 -5.29
CA SER A 157 22.49 -3.00 -4.50
C SER A 157 22.42 -3.27 -3.00
N ASP A 158 21.52 -4.14 -2.55
CA ASP A 158 21.26 -4.42 -1.12
C ASP A 158 20.82 -3.16 -0.34
N PRO A 159 19.77 -2.46 -0.81
CA PRO A 159 19.36 -1.19 -0.21
C PRO A 159 18.81 -1.38 1.21
N ALA A 160 18.93 -0.33 2.03
CA ALA A 160 18.33 -0.28 3.37
C ALA A 160 16.83 0.04 3.32
N VAL A 161 16.38 0.74 2.28
CA VAL A 161 14.97 1.11 2.06
C VAL A 161 14.56 0.87 0.61
N LEU A 162 13.35 0.32 0.44
CA LEU A 162 12.72 0.12 -0.86
C LEU A 162 11.55 1.10 -1.00
N PHE A 163 11.54 1.83 -2.12
CA PHE A 163 10.41 2.64 -2.56
C PHE A 163 9.67 1.91 -3.67
N LEU A 164 8.39 1.62 -3.45
CA LEU A 164 7.55 0.86 -4.37
C LEU A 164 6.34 1.72 -4.74
N ASP A 165 6.22 2.08 -6.01
CA ASP A 165 5.09 2.87 -6.49
C ASP A 165 4.07 1.92 -7.13
N GLU A 166 2.93 1.68 -6.45
CA GLU A 166 1.84 0.80 -6.87
C GLU A 166 2.32 -0.64 -7.24
N PRO A 167 3.00 -1.39 -6.33
CA PRO A 167 3.75 -2.59 -6.69
C PRO A 167 2.90 -3.76 -7.22
N THR A 168 1.60 -3.80 -6.89
CA THR A 168 0.67 -4.86 -7.31
C THR A 168 -0.30 -4.42 -8.40
N SER A 169 -0.25 -3.14 -8.80
CA SER A 169 -1.19 -2.57 -9.77
C SER A 169 -1.21 -3.34 -11.10
N GLY A 170 -2.43 -3.76 -11.49
CA GLY A 170 -2.68 -4.49 -12.74
C GLY A 170 -2.00 -5.85 -12.84
N LEU A 171 -1.57 -6.46 -11.74
CA LEU A 171 -1.20 -7.86 -11.66
C LEU A 171 -2.45 -8.73 -11.51
N ASP A 172 -2.36 -9.98 -11.97
CA ASP A 172 -3.35 -10.98 -11.62
C ASP A 172 -3.29 -11.34 -10.13
N VAL A 173 -4.35 -11.93 -9.59
CA VAL A 173 -4.49 -12.25 -8.15
C VAL A 173 -3.31 -13.08 -7.63
N GLN A 174 -2.85 -14.06 -8.41
CA GLN A 174 -1.74 -14.92 -8.00
C GLN A 174 -0.41 -14.15 -7.96
N SER A 175 -0.14 -13.33 -8.97
CA SER A 175 1.06 -12.49 -9.04
C SER A 175 1.08 -11.42 -7.96
N ALA A 176 -0.07 -10.79 -7.67
CA ALA A 176 -0.21 -9.81 -6.59
C ALA A 176 0.04 -10.45 -5.22
N ARG A 177 -0.56 -11.62 -4.95
CA ARG A 177 -0.34 -12.38 -3.72
C ARG A 177 1.13 -12.77 -3.53
N MET A 178 1.77 -13.22 -4.62
CA MET A 178 3.20 -13.55 -4.60
C MET A 178 4.06 -12.32 -4.28
N MET A 179 3.77 -11.17 -4.90
CA MET A 179 4.45 -9.91 -4.62
C MET A 179 4.30 -9.51 -3.16
N LYS A 180 3.09 -9.53 -2.60
CA LYS A 180 2.84 -9.22 -1.19
C LYS A 180 3.63 -10.12 -0.24
N ASN A 181 3.70 -11.42 -0.51
CA ASN A 181 4.51 -12.35 0.30
C ASN A 181 6.00 -12.01 0.23
N MET A 182 6.53 -11.71 -0.97
CA MET A 182 7.93 -11.29 -1.13
C MET A 182 8.26 -10.03 -0.35
N LEU A 183 7.35 -9.05 -0.32
CA LEU A 183 7.54 -7.81 0.46
C LEU A 183 7.58 -8.10 1.97
N ARG A 184 6.72 -9.00 2.48
CA ARG A 184 6.77 -9.44 3.89
C ARG A 184 8.09 -10.14 4.23
N ASP A 185 8.54 -11.04 3.35
CA ASP A 185 9.79 -11.77 3.55
C ASP A 185 11.00 -10.80 3.60
N LEU A 186 11.03 -9.81 2.70
CA LEU A 186 12.06 -8.78 2.68
C LEU A 186 12.03 -7.92 3.94
N ASN A 187 10.86 -7.54 4.40
CA ASN A 187 10.69 -6.77 5.63
C ASN A 187 11.09 -7.59 6.87
N SER A 188 10.69 -8.85 6.95
CA SER A 188 11.11 -9.78 8.01
C SER A 188 12.64 -9.97 8.04
N GLY A 189 13.30 -9.82 6.90
CA GLY A 189 14.76 -9.75 6.76
C GLY A 189 15.38 -8.40 7.15
N GLY A 190 14.59 -7.45 7.70
CA GLY A 190 15.04 -6.15 8.20
C GLY A 190 15.02 -5.01 7.18
N LYS A 191 14.48 -5.22 5.97
CA LYS A 191 14.33 -4.13 4.98
C LYS A 191 13.19 -3.20 5.37
N THR A 192 13.42 -1.90 5.23
CA THR A 192 12.33 -0.91 5.32
C THR A 192 11.64 -0.79 3.96
N ILE A 193 10.33 -0.70 3.97
CA ILE A 193 9.53 -0.60 2.75
C ILE A 193 8.65 0.64 2.84
N PHE A 194 8.75 1.51 1.86
CA PHE A 194 7.81 2.60 1.60
C PHE A 194 7.04 2.25 0.33
N LEU A 195 5.75 2.03 0.43
CA LEU A 195 4.92 1.72 -0.74
C LEU A 195 3.80 2.74 -0.91
N THR A 196 3.48 3.04 -2.16
CA THR A 196 2.24 3.75 -2.49
C THR A 196 1.20 2.75 -2.97
N THR A 197 -0.05 3.00 -2.65
CA THR A 197 -1.18 2.23 -3.17
C THR A 197 -2.47 3.03 -3.11
N HIS A 198 -3.42 2.67 -3.96
CA HIS A 198 -4.82 3.08 -3.83
C HIS A 198 -5.70 1.90 -3.36
N ASP A 199 -5.11 0.71 -3.20
CA ASP A 199 -5.79 -0.50 -2.73
C ASP A 199 -5.75 -0.54 -1.19
N MET A 200 -6.94 -0.39 -0.59
CA MET A 200 -7.13 -0.38 0.86
C MET A 200 -6.81 -1.76 1.48
N ASP A 201 -7.13 -2.84 0.77
CA ASP A 201 -6.85 -4.20 1.22
C ASP A 201 -5.35 -4.48 1.23
N GLU A 202 -4.61 -4.00 0.20
CA GLU A 202 -3.16 -4.09 0.19
C GLU A 202 -2.53 -3.34 1.37
N ALA A 203 -2.97 -2.10 1.61
CA ALA A 203 -2.48 -1.29 2.72
C ALA A 203 -2.78 -1.95 4.08
N ASN A 204 -4.00 -2.47 4.23
CA ASN A 204 -4.43 -3.17 5.44
C ASN A 204 -3.66 -4.48 5.70
N GLU A 205 -3.31 -5.19 4.62
CA GLU A 205 -2.64 -6.49 4.69
C GLU A 205 -1.14 -6.36 4.94
N LEU A 206 -0.48 -5.32 4.41
CA LEU A 206 0.97 -5.20 4.39
C LEU A 206 1.53 -4.20 5.39
N CYS A 207 0.83 -3.06 5.63
CA CYS A 207 1.47 -1.91 6.24
C CYS A 207 1.37 -1.91 7.77
N ASP A 208 2.47 -1.59 8.44
CA ASP A 208 2.50 -1.33 9.88
C ASP A 208 1.82 0.00 10.23
N ARG A 209 2.04 1.02 9.38
CA ARG A 209 1.38 2.32 9.44
C ARG A 209 1.06 2.80 8.03
N VAL A 210 0.00 3.60 7.95
CA VAL A 210 -0.48 4.18 6.70
C VAL A 210 -0.63 5.69 6.87
N ALA A 211 -0.09 6.45 5.91
CA ALA A 211 -0.44 7.84 5.72
C ALA A 211 -1.55 7.92 4.68
N ILE A 212 -2.70 8.47 5.05
CA ILE A 212 -3.77 8.80 4.11
C ILE A 212 -3.47 10.16 3.51
N ILE A 213 -3.29 10.18 2.18
CA ILE A 213 -3.05 11.42 1.43
C ILE A 213 -4.22 11.72 0.51
N ASN A 214 -4.66 12.98 0.52
CA ASN A 214 -5.67 13.50 -0.39
C ASN A 214 -5.29 14.91 -0.84
N GLN A 215 -5.45 15.22 -2.14
CA GLN A 215 -5.15 16.54 -2.72
C GLN A 215 -3.80 17.14 -2.28
N GLY A 216 -2.76 16.30 -2.23
CA GLY A 216 -1.41 16.71 -1.86
C GLY A 216 -1.15 16.87 -0.35
N ARG A 217 -2.13 16.64 0.51
CA ARG A 217 -2.03 16.78 1.97
C ARG A 217 -2.21 15.46 2.68
N ILE A 218 -1.55 15.27 3.81
CA ILE A 218 -1.78 14.11 4.69
C ILE A 218 -2.93 14.41 5.63
N ALA A 219 -4.01 13.63 5.51
CA ALA A 219 -5.15 13.67 6.42
C ALA A 219 -4.81 13.06 7.79
N THR A 220 -4.12 11.92 7.79
CA THR A 220 -3.73 11.22 9.03
C THR A 220 -2.61 10.23 8.78
N ILE A 221 -1.91 9.85 9.87
CA ILE A 221 -0.92 8.77 9.86
C ILE A 221 -1.16 7.87 11.05
N GLU A 222 -1.57 6.62 10.83
CA GLU A 222 -1.84 5.70 11.92
C GLU A 222 -1.73 4.23 11.44
N ARG A 223 -1.82 3.29 12.36
CA ARG A 223 -1.94 1.86 12.05
C ARG A 223 -3.29 1.57 11.43
N PRO A 224 -3.40 0.66 10.44
CA PRO A 224 -4.66 0.31 9.80
C PRO A 224 -5.78 -0.01 10.80
N GLU A 225 -5.48 -0.80 11.83
CA GLU A 225 -6.46 -1.17 12.86
C GLU A 225 -7.00 0.04 13.64
N LYS A 226 -6.12 1.00 13.96
CA LYS A 226 -6.55 2.21 14.67
C LYS A 226 -7.37 3.14 13.77
N LEU A 227 -7.06 3.20 12.47
CA LEU A 227 -7.86 3.97 11.51
C LEU A 227 -9.30 3.42 11.45
N LYS A 228 -9.46 2.11 11.41
CA LYS A 228 -10.78 1.47 11.45
C LYS A 228 -11.54 1.77 12.74
N MET A 229 -10.85 1.81 13.89
CA MET A 229 -11.46 2.11 15.19
C MET A 229 -11.80 3.59 15.37
N ALA A 230 -11.02 4.50 14.75
CA ALA A 230 -11.20 5.96 14.91
C ALA A 230 -12.43 6.49 14.15
N VAL A 231 -12.87 5.75 13.15
CA VAL A 231 -14.09 6.08 12.43
C VAL A 231 -15.25 5.52 13.22
N SER A 232 -16.08 6.42 13.73
CA SER A 232 -17.37 6.10 14.37
C SER A 232 -18.39 5.62 13.31
N VAL A 233 -17.93 4.69 12.44
CA VAL A 233 -18.82 4.04 11.47
C VAL A 233 -19.58 2.96 12.21
N MET A 234 -20.89 2.98 12.06
CA MET A 234 -21.78 1.97 12.61
C MET A 234 -21.28 0.56 12.26
N HIS A 235 -21.21 -0.32 13.23
CA HIS A 235 -20.98 -1.72 12.95
C HIS A 235 -22.01 -2.21 11.94
N SER A 236 -21.69 -3.18 11.14
CA SER A 236 -22.66 -3.75 10.21
C SER A 236 -22.70 -5.28 10.31
N VAL A 237 -23.87 -5.81 10.02
CA VAL A 237 -24.09 -7.24 9.87
C VAL A 237 -24.45 -7.51 8.43
N GLU A 238 -23.66 -8.33 7.76
CA GLU A 238 -23.94 -8.81 6.41
C GLU A 238 -24.72 -10.14 6.53
N VAL A 239 -25.85 -10.21 5.87
CA VAL A 239 -26.69 -11.41 5.84
C VAL A 239 -27.14 -11.72 4.42
N SER A 240 -27.19 -13.02 4.08
CA SER A 240 -27.87 -13.50 2.88
C SER A 240 -28.90 -14.56 3.25
N PHE A 241 -29.98 -14.63 2.49
CA PHE A 241 -31.06 -15.58 2.67
C PHE A 241 -31.18 -16.48 1.43
N ALA A 242 -31.74 -17.69 1.62
CA ALA A 242 -32.03 -18.61 0.52
C ALA A 242 -33.09 -18.06 -0.42
N ASP A 243 -34.03 -17.30 0.11
CA ASP A 243 -35.12 -16.66 -0.61
C ASP A 243 -34.95 -15.13 -0.59
N ALA A 244 -35.55 -14.44 -1.56
CA ALA A 244 -35.49 -12.99 -1.62
C ALA A 244 -36.26 -12.34 -0.47
N VAL A 245 -35.62 -11.39 0.21
CA VAL A 245 -36.19 -10.59 1.31
C VAL A 245 -36.25 -9.15 0.90
N SER A 246 -37.31 -8.42 1.30
CA SER A 246 -37.36 -6.99 1.00
C SER A 246 -36.42 -6.19 1.95
N PRO A 247 -35.69 -5.20 1.44
CA PRO A 247 -34.83 -4.34 2.27
C PRO A 247 -35.62 -3.62 3.37
N GLU A 248 -36.87 -3.25 3.09
CA GLU A 248 -37.77 -2.55 4.01
C GLU A 248 -38.05 -3.42 5.25
N ALA A 249 -38.36 -4.71 5.04
CA ALA A 249 -38.60 -5.64 6.14
C ALA A 249 -37.37 -5.84 7.05
N LEU A 250 -36.17 -5.75 6.49
CA LEU A 250 -34.92 -5.78 7.26
C LEU A 250 -34.65 -4.45 7.95
N GLY A 251 -35.07 -3.34 7.35
CA GLY A 251 -34.94 -1.99 7.91
C GLY A 251 -35.82 -1.77 9.16
N ASP A 252 -36.94 -2.48 9.26
CA ASP A 252 -37.85 -2.42 10.40
C ASP A 252 -37.37 -3.22 11.62
N LEU A 253 -36.28 -3.97 11.50
CA LEU A 253 -35.71 -4.74 12.61
C LEU A 253 -35.13 -3.83 13.71
N PRO A 254 -35.29 -4.20 14.98
CA PRO A 254 -34.75 -3.43 16.11
C PRO A 254 -33.23 -3.21 15.98
N GLY A 255 -32.81 -1.96 16.09
CA GLY A 255 -31.39 -1.58 16.06
C GLY A 255 -30.81 -1.40 14.65
N VAL A 256 -31.57 -1.58 13.59
CA VAL A 256 -31.14 -1.26 12.21
C VAL A 256 -31.29 0.23 11.96
N LYS A 257 -30.23 0.87 11.51
CA LYS A 257 -30.19 2.30 11.13
C LYS A 257 -30.28 2.51 9.63
N LYS A 258 -29.67 1.59 8.87
CA LYS A 258 -29.62 1.63 7.41
C LYS A 258 -29.48 0.24 6.86
N VAL A 259 -30.04 -0.02 5.68
CA VAL A 259 -29.89 -1.26 4.92
C VAL A 259 -29.37 -0.93 3.54
N ASP A 260 -28.25 -1.55 3.17
CA ASP A 260 -27.72 -1.52 1.79
C ASP A 260 -27.83 -2.93 1.21
N LYS A 261 -28.24 -3.04 -0.06
CA LYS A 261 -28.30 -4.31 -0.77
C LYS A 261 -27.17 -4.40 -1.79
N ALA A 262 -26.39 -5.48 -1.75
CA ALA A 262 -25.32 -5.76 -2.69
C ALA A 262 -25.47 -7.20 -3.24
N GLY A 263 -26.04 -7.34 -4.42
CA GLY A 263 -26.35 -8.65 -5.01
C GLY A 263 -27.37 -9.44 -4.19
N ASP A 264 -26.99 -10.61 -3.72
CA ASP A 264 -27.77 -11.49 -2.85
C ASP A 264 -27.59 -11.23 -1.35
N LYS A 265 -26.76 -10.24 -0.99
CA LYS A 265 -26.43 -9.89 0.39
C LYS A 265 -27.05 -8.57 0.81
N TYR A 266 -27.38 -8.47 2.09
CA TYR A 266 -27.87 -7.26 2.75
C TYR A 266 -26.87 -6.86 3.82
N ARG A 267 -26.45 -5.60 3.83
CA ARG A 267 -25.62 -5.00 4.87
C ARG A 267 -26.49 -4.11 5.74
N LEU A 268 -26.65 -4.51 7.00
CA LEU A 268 -27.46 -3.80 7.99
C LEU A 268 -26.53 -3.08 8.96
N TYR A 269 -26.67 -1.76 9.06
CA TYR A 269 -25.87 -0.92 9.95
C TYR A 269 -26.53 -0.77 11.30
N THR A 270 -25.73 -0.92 12.37
CA THR A 270 -26.22 -0.94 13.76
C THR A 270 -25.12 -0.51 14.74
N ASP A 271 -25.50 -0.01 15.93
CA ASP A 271 -24.56 0.21 17.03
C ASP A 271 -24.37 -1.05 17.90
N ALA A 272 -25.29 -2.02 17.80
CA ALA A 272 -25.33 -3.22 18.63
C ALA A 272 -25.41 -4.48 17.74
N PRO A 273 -24.29 -4.93 17.13
CA PRO A 273 -24.32 -6.05 16.20
C PRO A 273 -24.78 -7.37 16.83
N GLY A 274 -24.48 -7.59 18.13
CA GLY A 274 -24.95 -8.77 18.85
C GLY A 274 -26.48 -8.85 18.95
N ASP A 275 -27.12 -7.73 19.28
CA ASP A 275 -28.59 -7.66 19.38
C ASP A 275 -29.24 -7.80 18.01
N LEU A 276 -28.63 -7.23 16.98
CA LEU A 276 -29.11 -7.37 15.61
C LEU A 276 -29.03 -8.81 15.10
N ILE A 277 -28.00 -9.57 15.46
CA ILE A 277 -27.90 -10.99 15.10
C ILE A 277 -29.06 -11.78 15.72
N ILE A 278 -29.40 -11.49 16.97
CA ILE A 278 -30.56 -12.12 17.66
C ILE A 278 -31.86 -11.74 16.95
N ALA A 279 -32.03 -10.45 16.59
CA ALA A 279 -33.22 -9.97 15.87
C ALA A 279 -33.36 -10.65 14.51
N LEU A 280 -32.26 -10.77 13.74
CA LEU A 280 -32.22 -11.49 12.46
C LEU A 280 -32.56 -12.97 12.58
N SER A 281 -32.05 -13.63 13.61
CA SER A 281 -32.35 -15.05 13.88
C SER A 281 -33.83 -15.24 14.17
N ASN A 282 -34.42 -14.39 15.00
CA ASN A 282 -35.84 -14.43 15.34
C ASN A 282 -36.72 -14.14 14.11
N TYR A 283 -36.37 -13.12 13.33
CA TYR A 283 -37.06 -12.76 12.07
C TYR A 283 -37.03 -13.95 11.09
N SER A 284 -35.86 -14.53 10.87
CA SER A 284 -35.67 -15.68 9.98
C SER A 284 -36.59 -16.86 10.41
N SER A 285 -36.58 -17.17 11.69
CA SER A 285 -37.41 -18.27 12.26
C SER A 285 -38.89 -18.00 12.10
N ASN A 286 -39.36 -16.78 12.40
CA ASN A 286 -40.77 -16.41 12.31
C ASN A 286 -41.31 -16.35 10.88
N ALA A 287 -40.46 -15.91 9.95
CA ALA A 287 -40.80 -15.80 8.52
C ALA A 287 -40.54 -17.09 7.72
N GLY A 288 -40.03 -18.16 8.37
CA GLY A 288 -39.68 -19.41 7.69
C GLY A 288 -38.53 -19.27 6.70
N LEU A 289 -37.71 -18.22 6.82
CA LEU A 289 -36.59 -17.94 5.95
C LEU A 289 -35.34 -18.71 6.40
N LYS A 290 -34.48 -19.08 5.47
CA LYS A 290 -33.21 -19.72 5.76
C LYS A 290 -32.06 -18.74 5.54
N ILE A 291 -31.32 -18.43 6.61
CA ILE A 291 -30.07 -17.68 6.52
C ILE A 291 -29.00 -18.57 5.88
N VAL A 292 -28.37 -18.10 4.81
CA VAL A 292 -27.29 -18.78 4.08
C VAL A 292 -25.93 -18.34 4.63
N SER A 293 -25.76 -17.03 4.87
CA SER A 293 -24.56 -16.49 5.49
C SER A 293 -24.91 -15.36 6.45
N LEU A 294 -24.13 -15.22 7.52
CA LEU A 294 -24.25 -14.13 8.48
C LEU A 294 -22.87 -13.80 9.02
N ASN A 295 -22.43 -12.58 8.77
CA ASN A 295 -21.11 -12.09 9.17
C ASN A 295 -21.24 -10.74 9.86
N THR A 296 -20.51 -10.53 10.95
CA THR A 296 -20.29 -9.18 11.48
C THR A 296 -19.14 -8.53 10.74
N LEU A 297 -19.39 -7.35 10.19
CA LEU A 297 -18.36 -6.57 9.53
C LEU A 297 -17.98 -5.38 10.42
N TYR A 298 -16.70 -5.31 10.72
CA TYR A 298 -16.09 -4.13 11.31
C TYR A 298 -15.86 -3.08 10.21
N PRO A 299 -15.74 -1.78 10.55
CA PRO A 299 -15.37 -0.76 9.59
C PRO A 299 -14.13 -1.17 8.80
N SER A 300 -14.20 -1.02 7.49
CA SER A 300 -13.07 -1.25 6.59
C SER A 300 -12.12 -0.05 6.62
N LEU A 301 -10.92 -0.22 6.08
CA LEU A 301 -10.02 0.92 5.87
C LEU A 301 -10.59 1.89 4.81
N GLU A 302 -11.45 1.39 3.90
CA GLU A 302 -12.18 2.20 2.93
C GLU A 302 -13.21 3.11 3.61
N ASP A 303 -13.99 2.58 4.57
CA ASP A 303 -14.91 3.39 5.37
C ASP A 303 -14.16 4.49 6.15
N ALA A 304 -12.98 4.15 6.68
CA ALA A 304 -12.12 5.09 7.37
C ALA A 304 -11.59 6.18 6.43
N PHE A 305 -11.17 5.80 5.24
CA PHE A 305 -10.68 6.73 4.22
C PHE A 305 -11.75 7.73 3.81
N VAL A 306 -12.96 7.26 3.45
CA VAL A 306 -14.08 8.12 3.04
C VAL A 306 -14.41 9.12 4.16
N ALA A 307 -14.61 8.65 5.38
CA ALA A 307 -14.97 9.51 6.50
C ALA A 307 -13.90 10.56 6.86
N LEU A 308 -12.61 10.25 6.66
CA LEU A 308 -11.51 11.19 6.94
C LEU A 308 -11.36 12.24 5.82
N THR A 309 -11.57 11.83 4.56
CA THR A 309 -11.45 12.76 3.42
C THR A 309 -12.67 13.67 3.24
N GLU A 310 -13.88 13.23 3.62
CA GLU A 310 -15.08 14.07 3.63
C GLU A 310 -14.99 15.18 4.69
N LYS A 311 -14.50 14.88 5.89
CA LYS A 311 -14.28 15.88 6.95
C LYS A 311 -13.30 16.99 6.55
N GLU A 312 -12.28 16.67 5.76
CA GLU A 312 -11.35 17.70 5.26
C GLU A 312 -12.01 18.61 4.23
N ALA A 313 -12.92 18.09 3.38
CA ALA A 313 -13.65 18.88 2.40
C ALA A 313 -14.64 19.88 3.02
N GLU A 314 -15.16 19.60 4.23
CA GLU A 314 -16.05 20.49 4.97
C GLU A 314 -15.30 21.62 5.70
N HIS A 315 -13.97 21.51 5.89
CA HIS A 315 -13.14 22.47 6.64
C HIS A 315 -12.19 23.27 5.72
N ALA A 316 -12.20 23.06 4.41
CA ALA A 316 -11.40 23.76 3.40
C ALA A 316 -12.26 24.76 2.61
#